data_1bef9e1324ffed9fcbbcf1da2ace2a1e
#
_entry.id   1bef9e1324ffed9fcbbcf1da2ace2a1e
#
_cell.length_a   1.000
_cell.length_b   1.000
_cell.length_c   1.000
_cell.angle_alpha   90.00
_cell.angle_beta   90.00
_cell.angle_gamma   90.00
#
_symmetry.space_group_name_H-M   'P 1'
#
loop_
_entity.id
_entity.type
_entity.pdbx_description
1 polymer ?
#
loop_
_entity_poly.entity_id
_entity_poly.type
_entity_poly.pdbx_seq_one_letter_code
_entity_poly.pdbx_strand_id
1 'polypeptide(L)'
;PKELLGYPTYDKERWKIAVDAALDVIKMKQYDLYIRNEDENNEAYPGWGYYAQLLPADYYGKVGTEVYCGTIFEKKAGASIDTNRWFAPPSTGGNGIGGYVYHDLAELFPMADGTPTKDSPDYDPTNPANKRDPRFMFTVTYDGCIMKSNMQDTEINISVGTQQDAIYRGTPTGYYTHKFLKFGSMANQMLY
;
A
#
# COMPACT_ATOMS: atom_id res chain seq x y z
N PRO A 1 19.84 -10.20 31.73
CA PRO A 1 18.68 -10.66 32.46
C PRO A 1 17.44 -10.50 31.60
N LYS A 2 16.48 -11.42 31.71
CA LYS A 2 15.23 -11.40 30.89
C LYS A 2 14.43 -10.12 31.15
N GLU A 3 14.52 -9.57 32.31
CA GLU A 3 13.85 -8.33 32.77
C GLU A 3 14.28 -7.10 31.95
N LEU A 4 15.48 -7.11 31.37
CA LEU A 4 15.97 -6.03 30.50
C LEU A 4 15.49 -6.17 29.07
N LEU A 5 15.03 -7.36 28.67
CA LEU A 5 14.60 -7.68 27.30
C LEU A 5 13.08 -7.78 27.17
N GLY A 6 12.38 -7.84 28.30
CA GLY A 6 10.93 -7.97 28.32
C GLY A 6 10.40 -8.34 29.70
N TYR A 7 9.12 -8.51 29.79
CA TYR A 7 8.46 -8.94 31.01
C TYR A 7 8.67 -10.43 31.25
N PRO A 8 8.96 -10.86 32.49
CA PRO A 8 9.26 -12.26 32.79
C PRO A 8 8.03 -13.18 32.67
N THR A 9 6.83 -12.64 32.82
CA THR A 9 5.57 -13.37 32.77
C THR A 9 4.57 -12.71 31.85
N TYR A 10 3.72 -13.51 31.22
CA TYR A 10 2.56 -12.99 30.49
C TYR A 10 1.52 -12.44 31.47
N ASP A 11 1.02 -11.24 31.18
CA ASP A 11 -0.04 -10.59 31.93
C ASP A 11 -0.92 -9.80 30.95
N LYS A 12 -2.17 -10.22 30.81
CA LYS A 12 -3.15 -9.61 29.91
C LYS A 12 -3.57 -8.19 30.32
N GLU A 13 -3.42 -7.83 31.60
CA GLU A 13 -3.77 -6.49 32.07
C GLU A 13 -2.88 -5.40 31.42
N ARG A 14 -1.67 -5.75 31.01
CA ARG A 14 -0.80 -4.83 30.24
C ARG A 14 -1.40 -4.46 28.90
N TRP A 15 -2.07 -5.41 28.23
CA TRP A 15 -2.76 -5.15 26.99
C TRP A 15 -3.96 -4.24 27.20
N LYS A 16 -4.65 -4.40 28.31
CA LYS A 16 -5.74 -3.49 28.70
C LYS A 16 -5.24 -2.07 28.91
N ILE A 17 -4.14 -1.88 29.62
CA ILE A 17 -3.51 -0.55 29.81
C ILE A 17 -3.17 0.08 28.44
N ALA A 18 -2.59 -0.70 27.52
CA ALA A 18 -2.27 -0.22 26.19
C ALA A 18 -3.53 0.16 25.39
N VAL A 19 -4.58 -0.63 25.47
CA VAL A 19 -5.87 -0.34 24.83
C VAL A 19 -6.50 0.92 25.41
N ASP A 20 -6.53 1.05 26.75
CA ASP A 20 -7.11 2.21 27.42
C ASP A 20 -6.36 3.50 27.02
N ALA A 21 -5.03 3.46 26.98
CA ALA A 21 -4.21 4.59 26.54
C ALA A 21 -4.49 4.96 25.06
N ALA A 22 -4.65 3.97 24.17
CA ALA A 22 -5.00 4.22 22.77
C ALA A 22 -6.41 4.81 22.64
N LEU A 23 -7.38 4.31 23.41
CA LEU A 23 -8.74 4.83 23.43
C LEU A 23 -8.79 6.28 23.96
N ASP A 24 -7.93 6.63 24.90
CA ASP A 24 -7.86 8.02 25.40
C ASP A 24 -7.40 8.99 24.29
N VAL A 25 -6.45 8.58 23.45
CA VAL A 25 -6.06 9.37 22.26
C VAL A 25 -7.24 9.56 21.31
N ILE A 26 -7.99 8.50 21.03
CA ILE A 26 -9.20 8.56 20.18
C ILE A 26 -10.25 9.50 20.77
N LYS A 27 -10.46 9.45 22.09
CA LYS A 27 -11.42 10.32 22.80
C LYS A 27 -11.04 11.79 22.78
N MET A 28 -9.77 12.13 22.61
CA MET A 28 -9.31 13.52 22.48
C MET A 28 -9.92 14.23 21.27
N LYS A 29 -10.33 13.50 20.22
CA LYS A 29 -10.90 14.03 18.97
C LYS A 29 -10.02 15.09 18.29
N GLN A 30 -8.71 15.03 18.51
CA GLN A 30 -7.71 15.89 17.88
C GLN A 30 -7.16 15.29 16.60
N TYR A 31 -7.37 13.98 16.43
CA TYR A 31 -6.90 13.18 15.30
C TYR A 31 -8.09 12.46 14.69
N ASP A 32 -8.04 12.25 13.38
CA ASP A 32 -9.07 11.54 12.66
C ASP A 32 -8.46 10.73 11.51
N LEU A 33 -9.23 9.84 10.90
CA LEU A 33 -8.81 9.14 9.69
C LEU A 33 -9.10 10.03 8.47
N TYR A 34 -8.12 10.17 7.60
CA TYR A 34 -8.36 10.81 6.31
C TYR A 34 -9.12 9.85 5.39
N ILE A 35 -10.44 10.01 5.37
CA ILE A 35 -11.36 9.19 4.59
C ILE A 35 -11.82 10.02 3.40
N ARG A 36 -11.21 9.77 2.23
CA ARG A 36 -11.61 10.36 0.97
C ARG A 36 -11.63 9.28 -0.10
N ASN A 37 -12.70 9.22 -0.86
CA ASN A 37 -12.91 8.27 -1.94
C ASN A 37 -12.98 8.95 -3.32
N GLU A 38 -12.52 10.18 -3.39
CA GLU A 38 -12.32 10.93 -4.64
C GLU A 38 -10.85 11.31 -4.77
N ASP A 39 -10.35 11.30 -5.99
CA ASP A 39 -9.00 11.75 -6.32
C ASP A 39 -8.88 13.29 -6.30
N GLU A 40 -7.75 13.81 -6.75
CA GLU A 40 -7.49 15.24 -6.83
C GLU A 40 -8.40 15.99 -7.82
N ASN A 41 -9.03 15.29 -8.75
CA ASN A 41 -9.96 15.84 -9.74
C ASN A 41 -11.42 15.74 -9.29
N ASN A 42 -11.69 15.24 -8.08
CA ASN A 42 -13.00 14.89 -7.52
C ASN A 42 -13.71 13.77 -8.30
N GLU A 43 -12.94 12.91 -8.95
CA GLU A 43 -13.46 11.69 -9.54
C GLU A 43 -13.48 10.56 -8.50
N ALA A 44 -14.48 9.68 -8.59
CA ALA A 44 -14.63 8.58 -7.64
C ALA A 44 -13.43 7.64 -7.71
N TYR A 45 -12.72 7.50 -6.60
CA TYR A 45 -11.55 6.64 -6.48
C TYR A 45 -11.51 5.98 -5.09
N PRO A 46 -12.18 4.84 -4.92
CA PRO A 46 -12.24 4.16 -3.63
C PRO A 46 -10.86 3.86 -3.06
N GLY A 47 -10.65 4.20 -1.77
CA GLY A 47 -9.36 4.02 -1.10
C GLY A 47 -8.34 5.13 -1.33
N TRP A 48 -8.67 6.18 -2.08
CA TRP A 48 -7.76 7.30 -2.33
C TRP A 48 -7.18 7.91 -1.06
N GLY A 49 -8.00 8.14 -0.03
CA GLY A 49 -7.54 8.69 1.24
C GLY A 49 -6.46 7.86 1.92
N TYR A 50 -6.55 6.53 1.83
CA TYR A 50 -5.50 5.64 2.33
C TYR A 50 -4.19 5.83 1.54
N TYR A 51 -4.28 5.88 0.22
CA TYR A 51 -3.11 6.04 -0.64
C TYR A 51 -2.46 7.41 -0.48
N ALA A 52 -3.26 8.47 -0.45
CA ALA A 52 -2.78 9.85 -0.32
C ALA A 52 -1.88 10.05 0.91
N GLN A 53 -2.17 9.40 2.03
CA GLN A 53 -1.36 9.46 3.24
C GLN A 53 0.05 8.86 3.07
N LEU A 54 0.25 8.03 2.06
CA LEU A 54 1.52 7.37 1.79
C LEU A 54 2.40 8.13 0.78
N LEU A 55 1.85 9.19 0.19
CA LEU A 55 2.55 10.00 -0.80
C LEU A 55 3.49 11.01 -0.13
N PRO A 56 4.57 11.42 -0.81
CA PRO A 56 5.50 12.41 -0.27
C PRO A 56 4.85 13.79 -0.09
N ALA A 57 5.39 14.57 0.85
CA ALA A 57 4.87 15.89 1.21
C ALA A 57 4.81 16.90 0.05
N ASP A 58 5.66 16.77 -0.95
CA ASP A 58 5.64 17.62 -2.14
C ASP A 58 4.42 17.40 -3.04
N TYR A 59 3.76 16.25 -2.91
CA TYR A 59 2.48 15.98 -3.54
C TYR A 59 1.31 16.65 -2.82
N TYR A 60 1.41 16.84 -1.51
CA TYR A 60 0.34 17.37 -0.67
C TYR A 60 -0.01 18.84 -0.93
N GLY A 61 0.86 19.59 -1.59
CA GLY A 61 0.51 20.91 -2.08
C GLY A 61 -0.72 20.94 -3.00
N LYS A 62 -1.12 19.75 -3.52
CA LYS A 62 -2.30 19.58 -4.37
C LYS A 62 -3.54 19.05 -3.63
N VAL A 63 -3.36 18.33 -2.54
CA VAL A 63 -4.46 17.66 -1.82
C VAL A 63 -4.79 18.27 -0.46
N GLY A 64 -4.03 19.27 -0.01
CA GLY A 64 -4.25 19.95 1.26
C GLY A 64 -3.58 19.27 2.46
N THR A 65 -3.64 19.95 3.60
CA THR A 65 -3.02 19.46 4.85
C THR A 65 -3.90 18.50 5.64
N GLU A 66 -5.17 18.35 5.27
CA GLU A 66 -6.13 17.45 5.91
C GLU A 66 -5.69 15.99 5.87
N VAL A 67 -4.88 15.64 4.90
CA VAL A 67 -4.33 14.29 4.75
C VAL A 67 -3.54 13.83 5.99
N TYR A 68 -3.03 14.77 6.77
CA TYR A 68 -2.28 14.48 8.00
C TYR A 68 -3.15 14.41 9.26
N CYS A 69 -4.45 14.48 9.15
CA CYS A 69 -5.33 14.52 10.32
C CYS A 69 -5.17 13.32 11.26
N GLY A 70 -4.73 12.17 10.75
CA GLY A 70 -4.46 10.97 11.53
C GLY A 70 -3.00 10.75 11.93
N THR A 71 -2.09 11.63 11.50
CA THR A 71 -0.65 11.43 11.73
C THR A 71 -0.24 11.96 13.10
N ILE A 72 0.01 11.06 14.04
CA ILE A 72 0.49 11.38 15.39
C ILE A 72 2.02 11.31 15.45
N PHE A 73 2.58 10.32 14.80
CA PHE A 73 4.02 10.07 14.73
C PHE A 73 4.42 9.58 13.35
N GLU A 74 5.40 10.25 12.74
CA GLU A 74 5.94 9.82 11.46
C GLU A 74 7.47 9.94 11.43
N LYS A 75 8.10 9.05 10.70
CA LYS A 75 9.49 9.24 10.28
C LYS A 75 9.48 9.70 8.83
N LYS A 76 9.79 10.97 8.59
CA LYS A 76 9.95 11.49 7.23
C LYS A 76 11.20 10.87 6.59
N ALA A 77 10.99 10.09 5.55
CA ALA A 77 12.07 9.74 4.65
C ALA A 77 12.25 10.89 3.65
N GLY A 78 13.48 11.29 3.37
CA GLY A 78 13.77 12.21 2.27
C GLY A 78 13.25 11.63 0.95
N ALA A 79 12.85 12.49 0.02
CA ALA A 79 12.52 12.07 -1.34
C ALA A 79 13.74 11.35 -1.95
N SER A 80 13.58 10.09 -2.32
CA SER A 80 14.62 9.28 -2.92
C SER A 80 14.11 8.63 -4.19
N ILE A 81 14.81 8.90 -5.27
CA ILE A 81 14.62 8.21 -6.55
C ILE A 81 14.89 6.71 -6.41
N ASP A 82 15.73 6.35 -5.46
CA ASP A 82 16.10 4.97 -5.23
C ASP A 82 14.91 4.14 -4.75
N THR A 83 13.99 4.74 -3.98
CA THR A 83 12.77 4.05 -3.55
C THR A 83 11.95 3.56 -4.76
N ASN A 84 11.74 4.43 -5.76
CA ASN A 84 11.02 4.03 -6.97
C ASN A 84 11.78 2.95 -7.74
N ARG A 85 13.10 3.06 -7.86
CA ARG A 85 13.92 2.04 -8.54
C ARG A 85 13.84 0.69 -7.84
N TRP A 86 13.78 0.67 -6.51
CA TRP A 86 13.76 -0.57 -5.74
C TRP A 86 12.40 -1.27 -5.79
N PHE A 87 11.31 -0.52 -5.76
CA PHE A 87 9.96 -1.09 -5.62
C PHE A 87 9.19 -1.22 -6.94
N ALA A 88 9.48 -0.36 -7.92
CA ALA A 88 8.74 -0.36 -9.17
C ALA A 88 9.11 -1.56 -10.07
N PRO A 89 8.14 -2.07 -10.85
CA PRO A 89 8.41 -3.08 -11.88
C PRO A 89 9.41 -2.58 -12.92
N PRO A 90 10.25 -3.45 -13.50
CA PRO A 90 11.19 -3.09 -14.56
C PRO A 90 10.56 -2.39 -15.76
N SER A 91 9.36 -2.80 -16.19
CA SER A 91 8.64 -2.17 -17.29
C SER A 91 8.29 -0.70 -17.04
N THR A 92 8.19 -0.31 -15.78
CA THR A 92 7.88 1.07 -15.37
C THR A 92 9.11 1.87 -14.92
N GLY A 93 10.31 1.37 -15.22
CA GLY A 93 11.58 2.03 -14.92
C GLY A 93 12.20 1.67 -13.57
N GLY A 94 11.63 0.71 -12.86
CA GLY A 94 12.23 0.13 -11.67
C GLY A 94 13.29 -0.92 -11.98
N ASN A 95 13.97 -1.39 -10.95
CA ASN A 95 14.88 -2.53 -11.04
C ASN A 95 14.25 -3.83 -10.54
N GLY A 96 13.11 -3.76 -9.85
CA GLY A 96 12.43 -4.91 -9.28
C GLY A 96 13.27 -5.70 -8.27
N ILE A 97 14.24 -5.06 -7.59
CA ILE A 97 15.24 -5.77 -6.77
C ILE A 97 15.02 -5.66 -5.26
N GLY A 98 13.91 -5.10 -4.83
CA GLY A 98 13.67 -4.96 -3.39
C GLY A 98 12.20 -4.79 -3.03
N GLY A 99 11.89 -5.04 -1.75
CA GLY A 99 10.59 -4.74 -1.20
C GLY A 99 9.42 -5.55 -1.79
N TYR A 100 9.64 -6.82 -2.09
CA TYR A 100 8.59 -7.67 -2.64
C TYR A 100 7.47 -7.94 -1.65
N VAL A 101 6.26 -7.99 -2.17
CA VAL A 101 5.11 -8.44 -1.41
C VAL A 101 5.06 -9.97 -1.40
N TYR A 102 4.95 -10.57 -0.22
CA TYR A 102 4.68 -12.00 -0.11
C TYR A 102 3.20 -12.30 -0.35
N HIS A 103 2.92 -13.47 -0.88
CA HIS A 103 1.56 -13.92 -1.16
C HIS A 103 0.67 -13.86 0.09
N ASP A 104 1.17 -14.28 1.24
CA ASP A 104 0.44 -14.24 2.51
C ASP A 104 -0.03 -12.83 2.87
N LEU A 105 0.79 -11.79 2.59
CA LEU A 105 0.38 -10.40 2.79
C LEU A 105 -0.71 -9.99 1.79
N ALA A 106 -0.58 -10.42 0.53
CA ALA A 106 -1.60 -10.13 -0.48
C ALA A 106 -2.96 -10.76 -0.10
N GLU A 107 -2.94 -11.97 0.46
CA GLU A 107 -4.15 -12.67 0.90
C GLU A 107 -4.81 -12.07 2.17
N LEU A 108 -4.07 -11.30 2.97
CA LEU A 108 -4.65 -10.62 4.14
C LEU A 108 -5.62 -9.48 3.77
N PHE A 109 -5.55 -8.95 2.55
CA PHE A 109 -6.57 -8.00 2.10
C PHE A 109 -7.87 -8.75 1.82
N PRO A 110 -8.99 -8.39 2.46
CA PRO A 110 -10.28 -9.06 2.24
C PRO A 110 -10.93 -8.62 0.92
N MET A 111 -12.09 -9.14 0.63
CA MET A 111 -13.01 -8.58 -0.37
C MET A 111 -13.54 -7.21 0.12
N ALA A 112 -14.16 -6.44 -0.77
CA ALA A 112 -14.68 -5.11 -0.45
C ALA A 112 -15.79 -5.11 0.64
N ASP A 113 -16.46 -6.24 0.83
CA ASP A 113 -17.44 -6.47 1.89
C ASP A 113 -16.83 -6.92 3.23
N GLY A 114 -15.50 -7.08 3.29
CA GLY A 114 -14.76 -7.55 4.45
C GLY A 114 -14.61 -9.07 4.56
N THR A 115 -15.18 -9.86 3.64
CA THR A 115 -15.06 -11.31 3.64
C THR A 115 -13.62 -11.71 3.26
N PRO A 116 -12.95 -12.60 4.01
CA PRO A 116 -11.65 -13.12 3.61
C PRO A 116 -11.71 -13.77 2.21
N THR A 117 -10.68 -13.58 1.39
CA THR A 117 -10.62 -14.13 0.03
C THR A 117 -10.91 -15.62 -0.05
N LYS A 118 -10.31 -16.40 0.86
CA LYS A 118 -10.48 -17.87 0.96
C LYS A 118 -11.92 -18.32 1.23
N ASP A 119 -12.75 -17.43 1.82
CA ASP A 119 -14.12 -17.72 2.23
C ASP A 119 -15.16 -17.10 1.27
N SER A 120 -14.71 -16.32 0.29
CA SER A 120 -15.58 -15.62 -0.66
C SER A 120 -15.77 -16.40 -1.96
N PRO A 121 -17.01 -16.67 -2.38
CA PRO A 121 -17.30 -17.26 -3.67
C PRO A 121 -17.04 -16.32 -4.85
N ASP A 122 -16.91 -15.02 -4.58
CA ASP A 122 -16.66 -13.98 -5.58
C ASP A 122 -15.16 -13.77 -5.88
N TYR A 123 -14.27 -14.42 -5.12
CA TYR A 123 -12.85 -14.27 -5.36
C TYR A 123 -12.39 -15.02 -6.61
N ASP A 124 -11.78 -14.26 -7.52
CA ASP A 124 -11.20 -14.80 -8.75
C ASP A 124 -9.67 -14.63 -8.71
N PRO A 125 -8.89 -15.72 -8.59
CA PRO A 125 -7.44 -15.63 -8.57
C PRO A 125 -6.83 -15.16 -9.90
N THR A 126 -7.58 -15.22 -11.01
CA THR A 126 -7.13 -14.69 -12.33
C THR A 126 -7.35 -13.19 -12.45
N ASN A 127 -8.20 -12.61 -11.59
CA ASN A 127 -8.40 -11.18 -11.47
C ASN A 127 -8.46 -10.78 -9.98
N PRO A 128 -7.30 -10.80 -9.29
CA PRO A 128 -7.24 -10.72 -7.83
C PRO A 128 -7.68 -9.37 -7.26
N ALA A 129 -7.83 -8.33 -8.06
CA ALA A 129 -8.30 -7.02 -7.65
C ALA A 129 -9.82 -6.87 -7.76
N ASN A 130 -10.50 -7.75 -8.49
CA ASN A 130 -11.95 -7.66 -8.68
C ASN A 130 -12.70 -7.79 -7.35
N LYS A 131 -13.55 -6.81 -7.06
CA LYS A 131 -14.29 -6.74 -5.79
C LYS A 131 -13.42 -6.82 -4.52
N ARG A 132 -12.14 -6.51 -4.63
CA ARG A 132 -11.19 -6.53 -3.52
C ARG A 132 -11.26 -5.25 -2.70
N ASP A 133 -10.84 -5.30 -1.43
CA ASP A 133 -10.57 -4.09 -0.63
C ASP A 133 -9.66 -3.15 -1.42
N PRO A 134 -10.04 -1.88 -1.63
CA PRO A 134 -9.27 -0.94 -2.46
C PRO A 134 -7.81 -0.77 -2.01
N ARG A 135 -7.51 -0.99 -0.72
CA ARG A 135 -6.14 -0.92 -0.19
C ARG A 135 -5.21 -1.94 -0.82
N PHE A 136 -5.74 -3.05 -1.33
CA PHE A 136 -4.97 -4.03 -2.09
C PHE A 136 -4.27 -3.39 -3.27
N MET A 137 -5.01 -2.71 -4.14
CA MET A 137 -4.46 -2.08 -5.35
C MET A 137 -3.42 -1.00 -5.04
N PHE A 138 -3.56 -0.30 -3.92
CA PHE A 138 -2.60 0.72 -3.48
C PHE A 138 -1.37 0.16 -2.75
N THR A 139 -1.39 -1.12 -2.43
CA THR A 139 -0.28 -1.76 -1.71
C THR A 139 0.49 -2.72 -2.61
N VAL A 140 -0.20 -3.41 -3.51
CA VAL A 140 0.30 -4.54 -4.28
C VAL A 140 0.18 -4.28 -5.78
N THR A 141 1.27 -4.45 -6.51
CA THR A 141 1.28 -4.55 -7.97
C THR A 141 1.24 -6.04 -8.34
N TYR A 142 0.28 -6.42 -9.15
CA TYR A 142 -0.04 -7.81 -9.48
C TYR A 142 -0.08 -8.01 -11.01
N ASP A 143 -0.13 -9.25 -11.46
CA ASP A 143 -0.17 -9.61 -12.87
C ASP A 143 -1.41 -9.06 -13.57
N GLY A 144 -1.24 -8.47 -14.73
CA GLY A 144 -2.32 -7.85 -15.52
C GLY A 144 -2.78 -6.48 -15.02
N CYS A 145 -2.25 -5.93 -13.93
CA CYS A 145 -2.61 -4.58 -13.51
C CYS A 145 -2.02 -3.54 -14.49
N ILE A 146 -2.74 -2.44 -14.64
CA ILE A 146 -2.28 -1.31 -15.45
C ILE A 146 -1.63 -0.28 -14.56
N MET A 147 -0.40 0.09 -14.87
CA MET A 147 0.31 1.18 -14.21
C MET A 147 0.66 2.26 -15.20
N LYS A 148 0.59 3.52 -14.77
CA LYS A 148 1.02 4.63 -15.62
C LYS A 148 2.53 4.86 -15.49
N SER A 149 3.24 4.74 -16.60
CA SER A 149 4.66 5.05 -16.72
C SER A 149 4.85 6.09 -17.83
N ASN A 150 5.48 7.23 -17.51
CA ASN A 150 5.71 8.30 -18.48
C ASN A 150 4.45 8.73 -19.26
N MET A 151 3.32 8.86 -18.55
CA MET A 151 1.99 9.17 -19.12
C MET A 151 1.43 8.10 -20.07
N GLN A 152 2.01 6.93 -20.11
CA GLN A 152 1.51 5.79 -20.89
C GLN A 152 1.05 4.68 -19.94
N ASP A 153 -0.07 4.06 -20.32
CA ASP A 153 -0.56 2.88 -19.61
C ASP A 153 0.35 1.70 -19.94
N THR A 154 0.84 1.06 -18.89
CA THR A 154 1.75 -0.08 -19.00
C THR A 154 1.14 -1.25 -18.26
N GLU A 155 0.83 -2.30 -18.97
CA GLU A 155 0.37 -3.56 -18.39
C GLU A 155 1.54 -4.30 -17.77
N ILE A 156 1.39 -4.72 -16.50
CA ILE A 156 2.40 -5.46 -15.78
C ILE A 156 2.22 -6.96 -16.02
N ASN A 157 3.18 -7.58 -16.68
CA ASN A 157 3.10 -8.96 -17.14
C ASN A 157 4.06 -9.84 -16.33
N ILE A 158 3.60 -10.35 -15.20
CA ILE A 158 4.41 -11.15 -14.27
C ILE A 158 4.37 -12.64 -14.65
N SER A 159 3.25 -13.13 -15.13
CA SER A 159 3.05 -14.54 -15.50
C SER A 159 3.77 -14.92 -16.80
N VAL A 160 4.07 -13.96 -17.67
CA VAL A 160 4.71 -14.21 -18.97
C VAL A 160 6.23 -14.21 -18.81
N GLY A 161 6.84 -15.39 -18.72
CA GLY A 161 8.26 -15.57 -18.38
C GLY A 161 9.28 -14.92 -19.33
N THR A 162 8.88 -14.42 -20.50
CA THR A 162 9.73 -13.66 -21.43
C THR A 162 9.70 -12.17 -21.18
N GLN A 163 8.74 -11.65 -20.44
CA GLN A 163 8.61 -10.24 -20.11
C GLN A 163 9.58 -9.83 -19.00
N GLN A 164 9.91 -8.55 -18.96
CA GLN A 164 10.89 -8.02 -17.98
C GLN A 164 10.37 -8.04 -16.55
N ASP A 165 9.06 -7.99 -16.34
CA ASP A 165 8.42 -8.03 -15.01
C ASP A 165 8.17 -9.46 -14.52
N ALA A 166 8.48 -10.47 -15.33
CA ALA A 166 8.13 -11.84 -15.06
C ALA A 166 8.78 -12.38 -13.79
N ILE A 167 8.12 -13.33 -13.16
CA ILE A 167 8.65 -14.10 -12.04
C ILE A 167 10.03 -14.65 -12.39
N TYR A 168 10.98 -14.61 -11.46
CA TYR A 168 12.41 -14.96 -11.62
C TYR A 168 13.23 -14.00 -12.51
N ARG A 169 12.62 -13.02 -13.15
CA ARG A 169 13.35 -11.95 -13.85
C ARG A 169 13.31 -10.64 -13.08
N GLY A 170 12.12 -10.23 -12.65
CA GLY A 170 11.87 -8.99 -11.94
C GLY A 170 11.40 -9.21 -10.51
N THR A 171 10.60 -10.25 -10.23
CA THR A 171 10.12 -10.57 -8.88
C THR A 171 10.25 -12.07 -8.56
N PRO A 172 10.67 -12.44 -7.35
CA PRO A 172 10.66 -13.82 -6.90
C PRO A 172 9.31 -14.28 -6.34
N THR A 173 8.38 -13.36 -6.02
CA THR A 173 7.12 -13.66 -5.31
C THR A 173 5.89 -13.58 -6.19
N GLY A 174 6.01 -13.08 -7.42
CA GLY A 174 4.88 -12.83 -8.30
C GLY A 174 4.15 -11.50 -8.01
N TYR A 175 4.70 -10.66 -7.15
CA TYR A 175 4.17 -9.35 -6.81
C TYR A 175 5.26 -8.30 -6.71
N TYR A 176 4.91 -7.03 -6.92
CA TYR A 176 5.74 -5.88 -6.57
C TYR A 176 5.04 -5.03 -5.53
N THR A 177 5.80 -4.17 -4.84
CA THR A 177 5.23 -3.20 -3.91
C THR A 177 4.75 -1.98 -4.67
N HIS A 178 3.50 -1.58 -4.43
CA HIS A 178 2.96 -0.32 -4.94
C HIS A 178 2.97 0.79 -3.90
N LYS A 179 2.83 0.45 -2.64
CA LYS A 179 2.54 1.33 -1.50
C LYS A 179 3.37 2.61 -1.43
N PHE A 180 4.63 2.59 -1.84
CA PHE A 180 5.56 3.71 -1.71
C PHE A 180 5.93 4.34 -3.06
N LEU A 181 5.24 3.95 -4.12
CA LEU A 181 5.50 4.48 -5.44
C LEU A 181 4.83 5.84 -5.61
N LYS A 182 5.59 6.78 -6.16
CA LYS A 182 5.23 8.18 -6.28
C LYS A 182 4.57 8.46 -7.61
N PHE A 183 3.50 9.27 -7.61
CA PHE A 183 3.06 9.95 -8.83
C PHE A 183 4.13 10.93 -9.30
N GLY A 184 4.58 10.81 -10.50
CA GLY A 184 5.03 11.95 -11.28
C GLY A 184 6.46 12.40 -11.20
N SER A 185 7.46 11.56 -10.85
CA SER A 185 8.83 11.91 -11.19
C SER A 185 9.69 10.69 -11.44
N MET A 186 9.88 10.30 -12.63
CA MET A 186 10.60 9.18 -13.24
C MET A 186 9.74 8.00 -13.67
N ALA A 187 8.66 7.72 -13.01
CA ALA A 187 7.59 6.93 -13.52
C ALA A 187 6.32 7.59 -12.97
N ASN A 188 5.56 8.27 -13.80
CA ASN A 188 4.20 8.69 -13.47
C ASN A 188 3.37 7.42 -13.34
N GLN A 189 3.40 6.81 -12.16
CA GLN A 189 2.67 5.58 -11.92
C GLN A 189 1.31 5.95 -11.35
N MET A 190 0.28 5.70 -12.11
CA MET A 190 -1.10 5.66 -11.63
C MET A 190 -1.63 4.26 -11.79
N LEU A 191 -2.28 3.74 -10.78
CA LEU A 191 -3.19 2.61 -10.91
C LEU A 191 -4.52 3.13 -11.46
N TYR A 192 -5.08 2.38 -12.36
CA TYR A 192 -6.46 2.51 -12.82
C TYR A 192 -7.31 1.41 -12.22
#